data_8b83c9c1ffb832f14c149056dd904e63
#
_entry.id   8b83c9c1ffb832f14c149056dd904e63
#
_cell.length_a   1.000
_cell.length_b   1.000
_cell.length_c   1.000
_cell.angle_alpha   90.00
_cell.angle_beta   90.00
_cell.angle_gamma   90.00
#
_symmetry.space_group_name_H-M   'P 1'
#
loop_
_entity.id
_entity.type
_entity.pdbx_description
1 polymer ?
#
loop_
_entity_poly.entity_id
_entity_poly.type
_entity_poly.pdbx_seq_one_letter_code
_entity_poly.pdbx_strand_id
1 'polypeptide(L)'
;MYVVYLRNPKGDGKAGYYVGMTGLSPEQRFENHKKGRKAARVVTRYGERLVPRLFAHLNPMPYAKAKDMEVALADSLRKRGYVVYGGH
;
A
#
# COMPACT_ATOMS: atom_id res chain seq x y z
N MET A 1 8.04 -2.72 -3.60
CA MET A 1 6.75 -2.73 -2.86
C MET A 1 6.54 -1.39 -2.18
N TYR A 2 5.31 -1.06 -1.87
CA TYR A 2 4.96 0.19 -1.21
C TYR A 2 3.70 0.03 -0.38
N VAL A 3 3.51 0.93 0.59
CA VAL A 3 2.32 0.96 1.45
C VAL A 3 1.81 2.40 1.51
N VAL A 4 0.50 2.56 1.31
CA VAL A 4 -0.17 3.86 1.37
C VAL A 4 -1.09 3.89 2.59
N TYR A 5 -1.03 4.97 3.36
CA TYR A 5 -1.98 5.22 4.43
C TYR A 5 -3.31 5.68 3.84
N LEU A 6 -4.39 5.02 4.24
CA LEU A 6 -5.75 5.35 3.82
C LEU A 6 -6.50 5.98 4.98
N ARG A 7 -7.04 7.15 4.76
CA ARG A 7 -7.80 7.85 5.79
C ARG A 7 -9.25 7.41 5.76
N ASN A 8 -9.67 6.66 6.80
CA ASN A 8 -11.06 6.28 7.02
C ASN A 8 -11.73 5.65 5.79
N PRO A 9 -11.14 4.60 5.19
CA PRO A 9 -11.64 4.08 3.91
C PRO A 9 -13.03 3.45 3.98
N LYS A 10 -13.46 3.00 5.17
CA LYS A 10 -14.79 2.40 5.35
C LYS A 10 -15.77 3.33 6.05
N GLY A 11 -15.38 4.54 6.39
CA GLY A 11 -16.24 5.47 7.09
C GLY A 11 -16.49 5.14 8.56
N ASP A 12 -15.69 4.25 9.14
CA ASP A 12 -15.84 3.82 10.54
C ASP A 12 -14.82 4.49 11.49
N GLY A 13 -14.07 5.46 10.99
CA GLY A 13 -13.06 6.17 11.77
C GLY A 13 -11.73 5.46 11.89
N LYS A 14 -11.59 4.27 11.32
CA LYS A 14 -10.36 3.49 11.41
C LYS A 14 -9.43 3.76 10.24
N ALA A 15 -8.11 3.76 10.53
CA ALA A 15 -7.09 3.86 9.51
C ALA A 15 -7.04 2.57 8.68
N GLY A 16 -6.66 2.71 7.42
CA GLY A 16 -6.41 1.58 6.54
C GLY A 16 -5.08 1.72 5.84
N TYR A 17 -4.69 0.63 5.18
CA TYR A 17 -3.47 0.59 4.38
C TYR A 17 -3.73 -0.10 3.06
N TYR A 18 -3.04 0.37 2.03
CA TYR A 18 -2.98 -0.32 0.75
C TYR A 18 -1.56 -0.81 0.55
N VAL A 19 -1.41 -2.10 0.32
CA VAL A 19 -0.12 -2.74 0.08
C VAL A 19 -0.05 -3.13 -1.39
N GLY A 20 0.99 -2.68 -2.08
CA GLY A 20 1.10 -2.93 -3.51
C GLY A 20 2.53 -3.14 -3.96
N MET A 21 2.66 -3.48 -5.23
CA MET A 21 3.95 -3.65 -5.91
C MET A 21 4.00 -2.74 -7.12
N THR A 22 5.20 -2.29 -7.46
CA THR A 22 5.41 -1.46 -8.64
C THR A 22 6.84 -1.61 -9.14
N GLY A 23 7.03 -1.48 -10.46
CA GLY A 23 8.35 -1.34 -11.06
C GLY A 23 8.86 0.09 -11.05
N LEU A 24 8.02 1.04 -10.63
CA LEU A 24 8.38 2.45 -10.46
C LEU A 24 8.81 2.69 -9.02
N SER A 25 9.32 3.90 -8.74
CA SER A 25 9.54 4.27 -7.35
C SER A 25 8.19 4.35 -6.63
N PRO A 26 8.16 4.10 -5.31
CA PRO A 26 6.91 4.23 -4.55
C PRO A 26 6.27 5.62 -4.70
N GLU A 27 7.07 6.67 -4.73
CA GLU A 27 6.58 8.05 -4.88
C GLU A 27 5.91 8.26 -6.22
N GLN A 28 6.51 7.77 -7.30
CA GLN A 28 5.93 7.88 -8.64
C GLN A 28 4.64 7.09 -8.75
N ARG A 29 4.60 5.88 -8.17
CA ARG A 29 3.39 5.05 -8.18
C ARG A 29 2.27 5.69 -7.39
N PHE A 30 2.58 6.24 -6.21
CA PHE A 30 1.60 6.95 -5.40
C PHE A 30 1.03 8.15 -6.15
N GLU A 31 1.88 8.92 -6.81
CA GLU A 31 1.42 10.06 -7.62
C GLU A 31 0.48 9.60 -8.73
N ASN A 32 0.81 8.49 -9.41
CA ASN A 32 -0.06 7.92 -10.45
C ASN A 32 -1.42 7.51 -9.88
N HIS A 33 -1.44 6.91 -8.69
CA HIS A 33 -2.70 6.59 -8.01
C HIS A 33 -3.54 7.84 -7.76
N LYS A 34 -2.91 8.91 -7.29
CA LYS A 34 -3.64 10.15 -6.99
C LYS A 34 -4.17 10.82 -8.26
N LYS A 35 -3.48 10.63 -9.39
CA LYS A 35 -3.94 11.12 -10.69
C LYS A 35 -4.92 10.19 -11.38
N GLY A 36 -5.20 9.03 -10.80
CA GLY A 36 -6.13 8.05 -11.36
C GLY A 36 -5.57 7.21 -12.50
N ARG A 37 -4.25 7.22 -12.70
CA ARG A 37 -3.62 6.43 -13.78
C ARG A 37 -3.41 4.99 -13.32
N LYS A 38 -4.12 4.03 -13.93
CA LYS A 38 -4.06 2.60 -13.56
C LYS A 38 -4.14 2.44 -12.05
N ALA A 39 -5.01 3.22 -11.42
CA ALA A 39 -5.02 3.39 -9.98
C ALA A 39 -5.97 2.41 -9.31
N ALA A 40 -5.62 2.01 -8.10
CA ALA A 40 -6.60 1.41 -7.20
C ALA A 40 -7.53 2.53 -6.71
N ARG A 41 -8.83 2.34 -6.89
CA ARG A 41 -9.81 3.37 -6.52
C ARG A 41 -9.71 3.80 -5.06
N VAL A 42 -9.45 2.85 -4.16
CA VAL A 42 -9.33 3.14 -2.74
C VAL A 42 -8.18 4.09 -2.45
N VAL A 43 -7.08 3.99 -3.19
CA VAL A 43 -5.94 4.90 -3.03
C VAL A 43 -6.27 6.27 -3.59
N THR A 44 -6.93 6.31 -4.75
CA THR A 44 -7.33 7.58 -5.37
C THR A 44 -8.25 8.38 -4.44
N ARG A 45 -9.18 7.71 -3.76
CA ARG A 45 -10.16 8.37 -2.91
C ARG A 45 -9.67 8.64 -1.49
N TYR A 46 -8.94 7.71 -0.90
CA TYR A 46 -8.61 7.76 0.54
C TYR A 46 -7.12 7.80 0.82
N GLY A 47 -6.27 7.60 -0.19
CA GLY A 47 -4.83 7.62 -0.02
C GLY A 47 -4.34 9.01 0.40
N GLU A 48 -3.62 9.06 1.51
CA GLU A 48 -3.13 10.31 2.07
C GLU A 48 -1.64 10.46 1.91
N ARG A 49 -0.88 9.40 2.18
CA ARG A 49 0.58 9.43 2.08
C ARG A 49 1.15 8.02 2.02
N LEU A 50 2.38 7.92 1.54
CA LEU A 50 3.17 6.70 1.68
C LEU A 50 3.60 6.53 3.13
N VAL A 51 3.86 5.27 3.52
CA VAL A 51 4.34 4.93 4.86
C VAL A 51 5.69 4.24 4.74
N PRO A 52 6.79 4.99 4.47
CA PRO A 52 8.10 4.39 4.18
C PRO A 52 8.63 3.47 5.28
N ARG A 53 8.34 3.77 6.53
CA ARG A 53 8.81 2.94 7.66
C ARG A 53 8.37 1.49 7.56
N LEU A 54 7.31 1.20 6.79
CA LEU A 54 6.81 -0.16 6.64
C LEU A 54 7.44 -0.91 5.48
N PHE A 55 8.10 -0.24 4.55
CA PHE A 55 8.59 -0.92 3.34
C PHE A 55 9.95 -0.45 2.83
N ALA A 56 10.42 0.74 3.19
CA ALA A 56 11.66 1.28 2.58
C ALA A 56 12.87 0.37 2.80
N HIS A 57 12.98 -0.24 3.96
CA HIS A 57 14.08 -1.15 4.27
C HIS A 57 14.01 -2.48 3.50
N LEU A 58 12.89 -2.75 2.85
CA LEU A 58 12.70 -3.96 2.05
C LEU A 58 13.02 -3.74 0.58
N ASN A 59 13.16 -2.49 0.17
CA ASN A 59 13.46 -2.14 -1.22
C ASN A 59 14.92 -1.77 -1.40
N PRO A 60 15.52 -2.02 -2.56
CA PRO A 60 14.96 -2.81 -3.67
C PRO A 60 15.04 -4.31 -3.39
N MET A 61 14.19 -5.08 -4.07
CA MET A 61 14.21 -6.54 -3.96
C MET A 61 13.73 -7.18 -5.27
N PRO A 62 14.11 -8.45 -5.53
CA PRO A 62 13.62 -9.16 -6.71
C PRO A 62 12.09 -9.27 -6.70
N TYR A 63 11.48 -9.28 -7.88
CA TYR A 63 10.02 -9.31 -8.03
C TYR A 63 9.36 -10.46 -7.26
N ALA A 64 9.89 -11.67 -7.39
CA ALA A 64 9.32 -12.84 -6.72
C ALA A 64 9.30 -12.67 -5.20
N LYS A 65 10.39 -12.14 -4.64
CA LYS A 65 10.50 -11.90 -3.22
C LYS A 65 9.55 -10.78 -2.77
N ALA A 66 9.43 -9.73 -3.57
CA ALA A 66 8.54 -8.61 -3.29
C ALA A 66 7.09 -9.09 -3.23
N LYS A 67 6.70 -10.02 -4.12
CA LYS A 67 5.36 -10.57 -4.13
C LYS A 67 5.04 -11.32 -2.83
N ASP A 68 5.98 -12.13 -2.34
CA ASP A 68 5.81 -12.84 -1.08
C ASP A 68 5.73 -11.88 0.10
N MET A 69 6.57 -10.86 0.11
CA MET A 69 6.59 -9.86 1.18
C MET A 69 5.33 -9.01 1.18
N GLU A 70 4.76 -8.74 0.02
CA GLU A 70 3.50 -8.01 -0.08
C GLU A 70 2.39 -8.75 0.67
N VAL A 71 2.26 -10.04 0.42
CA VAL A 71 1.26 -10.87 1.11
C VAL A 71 1.52 -10.93 2.61
N ALA A 72 2.78 -11.17 2.98
CA ALA A 72 3.16 -11.28 4.40
C ALA A 72 2.90 -9.98 5.16
N LEU A 73 3.23 -8.84 4.57
CA LEU A 73 3.01 -7.54 5.21
C LEU A 73 1.52 -7.25 5.35
N ALA A 74 0.73 -7.53 4.31
CA ALA A 74 -0.71 -7.33 4.36
C ALA A 74 -1.34 -8.16 5.47
N ASP A 75 -0.94 -9.44 5.59
CA ASP A 75 -1.45 -10.32 6.63
C ASP A 75 -1.05 -9.83 8.03
N SER A 76 0.18 -9.37 8.19
CA SER A 76 0.66 -8.82 9.46
C SER A 76 -0.18 -7.61 9.90
N LEU A 77 -0.45 -6.70 8.96
CA LEU A 77 -1.24 -5.52 9.26
C LEU A 77 -2.69 -5.88 9.60
N ARG A 78 -3.27 -6.86 8.91
CA ARG A 78 -4.62 -7.34 9.21
C ARG A 78 -4.70 -7.94 10.61
N LYS A 79 -3.68 -8.69 11.01
CA LYS A 79 -3.61 -9.28 12.35
C LYS A 79 -3.52 -8.23 13.45
N ARG A 80 -3.00 -7.04 13.13
CA ARG A 80 -2.96 -5.91 14.06
C ARG A 80 -4.28 -5.15 14.11
N GLY A 81 -5.29 -5.56 13.35
CA GLY A 81 -6.60 -4.94 13.35
C GLY A 81 -6.80 -3.81 12.35
N TYR A 82 -5.84 -3.58 11.45
CA TYR A 82 -5.98 -2.57 10.41
C TYR A 82 -6.82 -3.08 9.24
N VAL A 83 -7.51 -2.16 8.58
CA VAL A 83 -8.17 -2.43 7.30
C VAL A 83 -7.08 -2.42 6.23
N VAL A 84 -6.95 -3.52 5.47
CA VAL A 84 -5.89 -3.64 4.47
C VAL A 84 -6.48 -4.00 3.11
N TYR A 85 -6.09 -3.25 2.10
CA TYR A 85 -6.42 -3.50 0.70
C TYR A 85 -5.15 -3.89 -0.05
N GLY A 86 -5.31 -4.62 -1.14
CA GLY A 86 -4.16 -5.13 -1.88
C GLY A 86 -3.51 -6.31 -1.18
N GLY A 87 -2.23 -6.56 -1.47
CA GLY A 87 -1.47 -7.60 -0.75
C GLY A 87 -1.79 -9.02 -1.19
N HIS A 88 -2.08 -9.23 -2.47
CA HIS A 88 -2.40 -10.56 -3.02
C HIS A 88 -1.45 -11.02 -4.11
#